data_c90f7cecc1cb429b4b474454506e8076
#
_entry.id   c90f7cecc1cb429b4b474454506e8076
#
_cell.length_a   1.000
_cell.length_b   1.000
_cell.length_c   1.000
_cell.angle_alpha   90.00
_cell.angle_beta   90.00
_cell.angle_gamma   90.00
#
_symmetry.space_group_name_H-M   'P 1'
#
loop_
_entity.id
_entity.type
_entity.pdbx_description
1 polymer ?
#
loop_
_entity_poly.entity_id
_entity_poly.type
_entity_poly.pdbx_seq_one_letter_code
_entity_poly.pdbx_strand_id
1 'polypeptide(L)'
;MAADSLAHWTSVWTSKRPEETSWFEERSDESLRAVERLGIGPDATVLDVGGGASRFVDGLLERGHTNVAVLDVAAPALDAAKARLGARASVVRWIVGDALEPSTLSALAGTVDVWHDRAMFHFLTDEPAIARYRAALDRALAPTGRVILATFAPDGPEKCSNLPVSRHDAASAERALGPGFRVVESWRTIHRTPWGSEQRFAWSILARS
;
A
#
# COMPACT_ATOMS: atom_id res chain seq x y z
N MET A 1 2.59 6.49 -13.22
CA MET A 1 4.05 6.65 -12.91
C MET A 1 4.83 6.82 -14.19
N ALA A 2 5.99 7.49 -14.16
CA ALA A 2 6.82 7.59 -15.36
C ALA A 2 7.38 6.21 -15.76
N ALA A 3 7.74 6.03 -17.05
CA ALA A 3 8.36 4.78 -17.55
C ALA A 3 9.59 4.37 -16.71
N ASP A 4 10.31 5.34 -16.19
CA ASP A 4 11.46 5.14 -15.28
C ASP A 4 11.08 4.41 -13.98
N SER A 5 9.87 4.64 -13.45
CA SER A 5 9.42 3.98 -12.21
C SER A 5 9.13 2.48 -12.43
N LEU A 6 8.48 2.12 -13.55
CA LEU A 6 8.25 0.72 -13.90
C LEU A 6 9.58 -0.02 -14.09
N ALA A 7 10.53 0.58 -14.82
CA ALA A 7 11.84 0.00 -15.03
C ALA A 7 12.61 -0.19 -13.72
N HIS A 8 12.57 0.81 -12.84
CA HIS A 8 13.20 0.74 -11.51
C HIS A 8 12.63 -0.42 -10.68
N TRP A 9 11.32 -0.48 -10.51
CA TRP A 9 10.69 -1.51 -9.67
C TRP A 9 10.81 -2.91 -10.26
N THR A 10 10.72 -3.04 -11.60
CA THR A 10 11.01 -4.32 -12.26
C THR A 10 12.44 -4.76 -12.00
N SER A 11 13.42 -3.85 -12.11
CA SER A 11 14.83 -4.15 -11.81
C SER A 11 15.04 -4.56 -10.36
N VAL A 12 14.42 -3.87 -9.40
CA VAL A 12 14.51 -4.23 -7.98
C VAL A 12 14.02 -5.66 -7.75
N TRP A 13 12.84 -5.99 -8.26
CA TRP A 13 12.20 -7.28 -8.00
C TRP A 13 12.76 -8.44 -8.84
N THR A 14 13.54 -8.15 -9.89
CA THR A 14 14.28 -9.19 -10.62
C THR A 14 15.68 -9.43 -10.07
N SER A 15 16.26 -8.45 -9.36
CA SER A 15 17.62 -8.54 -8.83
C SER A 15 17.71 -8.87 -7.34
N LYS A 16 16.60 -8.74 -6.59
CA LYS A 16 16.57 -8.95 -5.13
C LYS A 16 15.48 -9.92 -4.76
N ARG A 17 15.76 -10.74 -3.75
CA ARG A 17 14.73 -11.49 -3.04
C ARG A 17 13.96 -10.54 -2.11
N PRO A 18 12.69 -10.85 -1.74
CA PRO A 18 11.93 -10.01 -0.81
C PRO A 18 12.69 -9.68 0.48
N GLU A 19 13.38 -10.65 1.06
CA GLU A 19 14.15 -10.53 2.32
C GLU A 19 15.37 -9.58 2.21
N GLU A 20 15.76 -9.22 1.00
CA GLU A 20 16.85 -8.29 0.72
C GLU A 20 16.39 -6.86 0.50
N THR A 21 15.11 -6.58 0.75
CA THR A 21 14.54 -5.23 0.64
C THR A 21 14.40 -4.56 2.01
N SER A 22 14.57 -3.25 2.07
CA SER A 22 14.53 -2.51 3.34
C SER A 22 13.15 -2.46 3.98
N TRP A 23 12.10 -2.71 3.22
CA TRP A 23 10.71 -2.71 3.68
C TRP A 23 10.17 -4.10 3.98
N PHE A 24 10.99 -5.13 3.85
CA PHE A 24 10.58 -6.50 4.14
C PHE A 24 10.14 -6.66 5.59
N GLU A 25 9.04 -7.36 5.77
CA GLU A 25 8.52 -7.81 7.06
C GLU A 25 8.22 -9.30 6.97
N GLU A 26 8.70 -10.07 7.93
CA GLU A 26 8.38 -11.49 8.03
C GLU A 26 6.88 -11.70 8.34
N ARG A 27 6.28 -10.73 9.03
CA ARG A 27 4.85 -10.62 9.30
C ARG A 27 4.46 -9.15 9.18
N SER A 28 3.39 -8.87 8.45
CA SER A 28 2.87 -7.50 8.30
C SER A 28 1.93 -7.15 9.46
N ASP A 29 2.41 -7.32 10.69
CA ASP A 29 1.57 -7.23 11.89
C ASP A 29 0.92 -5.86 12.05
N GLU A 30 1.62 -4.78 11.69
CA GLU A 30 1.05 -3.44 11.85
C GLU A 30 -0.04 -3.15 10.82
N SER A 31 0.15 -3.58 9.56
CA SER A 31 -0.90 -3.51 8.53
C SER A 31 -2.14 -4.32 8.94
N LEU A 32 -1.94 -5.49 9.51
CA LEU A 32 -3.05 -6.34 9.98
C LEU A 32 -3.77 -5.71 11.17
N ARG A 33 -3.05 -5.16 12.15
CA ARG A 33 -3.66 -4.40 13.25
C ARG A 33 -4.44 -3.19 12.75
N ALA A 34 -3.95 -2.49 11.72
CA ALA A 34 -4.67 -1.37 11.13
C ALA A 34 -6.02 -1.81 10.53
N VAL A 35 -6.07 -2.98 9.88
CA VAL A 35 -7.34 -3.57 9.39
C VAL A 35 -8.23 -3.98 10.56
N GLU A 36 -7.70 -4.62 11.60
CA GLU A 36 -8.45 -5.02 12.80
C GLU A 36 -9.12 -3.81 13.49
N ARG A 37 -8.42 -2.65 13.55
CA ARG A 37 -8.97 -1.39 14.11
C ARG A 37 -10.21 -0.88 13.35
N LEU A 38 -10.37 -1.24 12.09
CA LEU A 38 -11.55 -0.86 11.30
C LEU A 38 -12.80 -1.67 11.66
N GLY A 39 -12.65 -2.81 12.33
CA GLY A 39 -13.76 -3.70 12.70
C GLY A 39 -14.53 -4.25 11.50
N ILE A 40 -13.88 -4.38 10.34
CA ILE A 40 -14.51 -4.89 9.10
C ILE A 40 -14.64 -6.41 9.12
N GLY A 41 -15.66 -6.92 8.45
CA GLY A 41 -15.84 -8.36 8.26
C GLY A 41 -14.90 -8.97 7.23
N PRO A 42 -14.81 -10.31 7.18
CA PRO A 42 -13.92 -11.01 6.27
C PRO A 42 -14.31 -10.87 4.78
N ASP A 43 -15.52 -10.47 4.50
CA ASP A 43 -16.05 -10.26 3.12
C ASP A 43 -15.73 -8.86 2.58
N ALA A 44 -15.22 -7.96 3.43
CA ALA A 44 -14.83 -6.61 2.99
C ALA A 44 -13.74 -6.68 1.90
N THR A 45 -13.88 -5.86 0.89
CA THR A 45 -12.91 -5.76 -0.20
C THR A 45 -11.69 -4.97 0.26
N VAL A 46 -10.55 -5.65 0.42
CA VAL A 46 -9.26 -5.03 0.77
C VAL A 46 -8.38 -4.95 -0.47
N LEU A 47 -7.96 -3.73 -0.83
CA LEU A 47 -6.98 -3.48 -1.89
C LEU A 47 -5.64 -3.06 -1.26
N ASP A 48 -4.61 -3.86 -1.51
CA ASP A 48 -3.21 -3.56 -1.15
C ASP A 48 -2.52 -2.89 -2.33
N VAL A 49 -2.24 -1.60 -2.22
CA VAL A 49 -1.71 -0.76 -3.30
C VAL A 49 -0.19 -0.64 -3.19
N GLY A 50 0.52 -1.04 -4.24
CA GLY A 50 1.96 -1.20 -4.19
C GLY A 50 2.37 -2.37 -3.28
N GLY A 51 1.49 -3.39 -3.18
CA GLY A 51 1.67 -4.50 -2.25
C GLY A 51 2.90 -5.37 -2.53
N GLY A 52 3.34 -5.42 -3.79
CA GLY A 52 4.55 -6.15 -4.17
C GLY A 52 4.55 -7.60 -3.70
N ALA A 53 5.65 -8.02 -3.06
CA ALA A 53 5.79 -9.33 -2.44
C ALA A 53 5.48 -9.32 -0.93
N SER A 54 4.76 -8.31 -0.43
CA SER A 54 4.36 -8.18 0.98
C SER A 54 3.64 -9.44 1.49
N ARG A 55 3.83 -9.75 2.77
CA ARG A 55 3.12 -10.83 3.47
C ARG A 55 1.80 -10.35 4.09
N PHE A 56 1.37 -9.14 3.78
CA PHE A 56 0.08 -8.64 4.25
C PHE A 56 -1.08 -9.49 3.71
N VAL A 57 -1.04 -9.84 2.43
CA VAL A 57 -2.03 -10.74 1.81
C VAL A 57 -2.09 -12.11 2.50
N ASP A 58 -0.95 -12.68 2.91
CA ASP A 58 -0.90 -13.95 3.65
C ASP A 58 -1.70 -13.84 4.95
N GLY A 59 -1.43 -12.78 5.73
CA GLY A 59 -2.09 -12.52 7.00
C GLY A 59 -3.58 -12.19 6.89
N LEU A 60 -4.02 -11.56 5.79
CA LEU A 60 -5.45 -11.36 5.49
C LEU A 60 -6.15 -12.69 5.24
N LEU A 61 -5.58 -13.56 4.40
CA LEU A 61 -6.13 -14.88 4.10
C LEU A 61 -6.17 -15.78 5.35
N GLU A 62 -5.16 -15.70 6.21
CA GLU A 62 -5.14 -16.41 7.50
C GLU A 62 -6.24 -15.96 8.46
N ARG A 63 -6.69 -14.70 8.36
CA ARG A 63 -7.81 -14.14 9.12
C ARG A 63 -9.17 -14.34 8.44
N GLY A 64 -9.19 -15.11 7.33
CA GLY A 64 -10.42 -15.47 6.62
C GLY A 64 -10.95 -14.41 5.66
N HIS A 65 -10.17 -13.35 5.34
CA HIS A 65 -10.58 -12.40 4.30
C HIS A 65 -10.67 -13.09 2.94
N THR A 66 -11.78 -12.90 2.23
CA THR A 66 -12.11 -13.58 0.96
C THR A 66 -12.05 -12.65 -0.25
N ASN A 67 -12.11 -11.35 -0.05
CA ASN A 67 -12.11 -10.35 -1.13
C ASN A 67 -10.84 -9.49 -1.06
N VAL A 68 -9.70 -10.11 -1.37
CA VAL A 68 -8.39 -9.43 -1.34
C VAL A 68 -7.90 -9.18 -2.76
N ALA A 69 -7.49 -7.95 -3.04
CA ALA A 69 -6.80 -7.56 -4.27
C ALA A 69 -5.41 -6.99 -3.92
N VAL A 70 -4.41 -7.34 -4.72
CA VAL A 70 -3.05 -6.80 -4.61
C VAL A 70 -2.68 -6.15 -5.94
N LEU A 71 -2.33 -4.90 -5.90
CA LEU A 71 -1.89 -4.10 -7.04
C LEU A 71 -0.41 -3.78 -6.92
N ASP A 72 0.35 -4.04 -7.95
CA ASP A 72 1.73 -3.54 -8.09
C ASP A 72 2.06 -3.31 -9.57
N VAL A 73 2.96 -2.36 -9.82
CA VAL A 73 3.44 -2.07 -11.17
C VAL A 73 4.42 -3.13 -11.67
N ALA A 74 5.13 -3.79 -10.76
CA ALA A 74 6.14 -4.80 -11.06
C ALA A 74 5.56 -6.23 -11.01
N ALA A 75 5.29 -6.83 -12.15
CA ALA A 75 4.81 -8.22 -12.23
C ALA A 75 5.69 -9.22 -11.45
N PRO A 76 7.04 -9.14 -11.47
CA PRO A 76 7.89 -10.06 -10.70
C PRO A 76 7.63 -10.03 -9.19
N ALA A 77 7.21 -8.88 -8.63
CA ALA A 77 6.85 -8.78 -7.21
C ALA A 77 5.63 -9.63 -6.88
N LEU A 78 4.59 -9.50 -7.70
CA LEU A 78 3.35 -10.28 -7.54
C LEU A 78 3.59 -11.77 -7.79
N ASP A 79 4.48 -12.12 -8.72
CA ASP A 79 4.82 -13.52 -8.99
C ASP A 79 5.56 -14.16 -7.81
N ALA A 80 6.41 -13.42 -7.10
CA ALA A 80 7.02 -13.87 -5.85
C ALA A 80 5.96 -14.11 -4.76
N ALA A 81 4.98 -13.22 -4.61
CA ALA A 81 3.88 -13.41 -3.65
C ALA A 81 3.01 -14.64 -4.01
N LYS A 82 2.65 -14.80 -5.29
CA LYS A 82 1.88 -15.96 -5.79
C LYS A 82 2.62 -17.27 -5.54
N ALA A 83 3.92 -17.32 -5.85
CA ALA A 83 4.75 -18.51 -5.63
C ALA A 83 4.78 -18.90 -4.14
N ARG A 84 4.90 -17.93 -3.24
CA ARG A 84 4.88 -18.14 -1.79
C ARG A 84 3.52 -18.65 -1.30
N LEU A 85 2.41 -18.09 -1.80
CA LEU A 85 1.06 -18.49 -1.40
C LEU A 85 0.66 -19.87 -1.94
N GLY A 86 1.27 -20.32 -3.04
CA GLY A 86 0.92 -21.59 -3.70
C GLY A 86 -0.56 -21.61 -4.12
N ALA A 87 -1.28 -22.66 -3.77
CA ALA A 87 -2.70 -22.83 -4.13
C ALA A 87 -3.58 -21.66 -3.61
N ARG A 88 -3.24 -21.04 -2.49
CA ARG A 88 -3.99 -19.90 -1.93
C ARG A 88 -3.94 -18.64 -2.83
N ALA A 89 -3.00 -18.55 -3.76
CA ALA A 89 -2.93 -17.43 -4.68
C ALA A 89 -4.17 -17.31 -5.60
N SER A 90 -4.89 -18.41 -5.81
CA SER A 90 -6.07 -18.44 -6.69
C SER A 90 -7.28 -17.67 -6.17
N VAL A 91 -7.34 -17.38 -4.86
CA VAL A 91 -8.45 -16.62 -4.26
C VAL A 91 -8.15 -15.11 -4.17
N VAL A 92 -6.96 -14.68 -4.57
CA VAL A 92 -6.54 -13.28 -4.56
C VAL A 92 -6.66 -12.68 -5.96
N ARG A 93 -7.17 -11.47 -6.05
CA ARG A 93 -7.17 -10.70 -7.30
C ARG A 93 -5.82 -10.00 -7.47
N TRP A 94 -5.03 -10.47 -8.42
CA TRP A 94 -3.73 -9.88 -8.75
C TRP A 94 -3.87 -8.88 -9.88
N ILE A 95 -3.39 -7.65 -9.68
CA ILE A 95 -3.48 -6.57 -10.65
C ILE A 95 -2.06 -6.05 -10.93
N VAL A 96 -1.58 -6.29 -12.15
CA VAL A 96 -0.34 -5.66 -12.63
C VAL A 96 -0.70 -4.35 -13.29
N GLY A 97 -0.22 -3.23 -12.75
CA GLY A 97 -0.52 -1.92 -13.32
C GLY A 97 -0.10 -0.75 -12.44
N ASP A 98 -0.19 0.44 -13.00
CA ASP A 98 0.05 1.69 -12.29
C ASP A 98 -1.22 2.12 -11.55
N ALA A 99 -1.11 2.31 -10.23
CA ALA A 99 -2.21 2.83 -9.39
C ALA A 99 -2.71 4.21 -9.86
N LEU A 100 -1.87 4.96 -10.56
CA LEU A 100 -2.19 6.31 -11.05
C LEU A 100 -2.89 6.32 -12.41
N GLU A 101 -3.04 5.15 -13.06
CA GLU A 101 -3.74 5.02 -14.34
C GLU A 101 -5.23 4.71 -14.12
N PRO A 102 -6.14 5.55 -14.64
CA PRO A 102 -7.58 5.42 -14.36
C PRO A 102 -8.19 4.07 -14.73
N SER A 103 -7.63 3.39 -15.73
CA SER A 103 -8.13 2.08 -16.19
C SER A 103 -7.74 0.92 -15.29
N THR A 104 -6.64 1.03 -14.54
CA THR A 104 -6.07 -0.06 -13.72
C THR A 104 -7.08 -0.61 -12.70
N LEU A 105 -7.83 0.27 -12.06
CA LEU A 105 -8.79 -0.08 -11.01
C LEU A 105 -10.25 -0.02 -11.46
N SER A 106 -10.53 0.02 -12.75
CA SER A 106 -11.89 0.14 -13.28
C SER A 106 -12.84 -0.96 -12.81
N ALA A 107 -12.34 -2.20 -12.67
CA ALA A 107 -13.11 -3.34 -12.16
C ALA A 107 -13.37 -3.31 -10.64
N LEU A 108 -12.79 -2.37 -9.92
CA LEU A 108 -12.96 -2.15 -8.48
C LEU A 108 -13.68 -0.83 -8.16
N ALA A 109 -14.24 -0.15 -9.18
CA ALA A 109 -14.87 1.16 -9.01
C ALA A 109 -15.99 1.12 -7.95
N GLY A 110 -15.84 1.92 -6.88
CA GLY A 110 -16.83 2.05 -5.80
C GLY A 110 -16.99 0.82 -4.91
N THR A 111 -16.08 -0.17 -4.98
CA THR A 111 -16.24 -1.43 -4.25
C THR A 111 -15.17 -1.69 -3.19
N VAL A 112 -14.13 -0.86 -3.11
CA VAL A 112 -13.03 -1.04 -2.17
C VAL A 112 -13.45 -0.54 -0.78
N ASP A 113 -13.56 -1.43 0.18
CA ASP A 113 -13.87 -1.08 1.58
C ASP A 113 -12.63 -0.62 2.32
N VAL A 114 -11.47 -1.19 2.01
CA VAL A 114 -10.17 -0.79 2.56
C VAL A 114 -9.16 -0.60 1.46
N TRP A 115 -8.70 0.63 1.31
CA TRP A 115 -7.52 0.99 0.54
C TRP A 115 -6.32 0.99 1.47
N HIS A 116 -5.44 0.01 1.35
CA HIS A 116 -4.22 -0.09 2.12
C HIS A 116 -3.03 0.33 1.26
N ASP A 117 -2.22 1.24 1.75
CA ASP A 117 -0.99 1.71 1.12
C ASP A 117 0.11 1.83 2.19
N ARG A 118 1.08 0.95 2.13
CA ARG A 118 2.28 1.03 2.96
C ARG A 118 3.49 1.26 2.09
N ALA A 119 4.01 2.47 2.12
CA ALA A 119 5.24 2.87 1.46
C ALA A 119 5.16 2.95 -0.09
N MET A 120 3.96 3.12 -0.69
CA MET A 120 3.84 3.48 -2.10
C MET A 120 3.57 4.98 -2.27
N PHE A 121 2.62 5.54 -1.53
CA PHE A 121 2.24 6.95 -1.61
C PHE A 121 3.43 7.90 -1.40
N HIS A 122 4.38 7.55 -0.56
CA HIS A 122 5.52 8.42 -0.27
C HIS A 122 6.46 8.63 -1.47
N PHE A 123 6.36 7.82 -2.53
CA PHE A 123 7.10 8.06 -3.79
C PHE A 123 6.44 9.14 -4.67
N LEU A 124 5.24 9.59 -4.32
CA LEU A 124 4.56 10.67 -5.03
C LEU A 124 5.07 12.01 -4.48
N THR A 125 6.08 12.56 -5.12
CA THR A 125 6.79 13.76 -4.65
C THR A 125 6.32 15.05 -5.34
N ASP A 126 5.37 14.94 -6.28
CA ASP A 126 4.81 16.09 -7.00
C ASP A 126 3.27 16.08 -6.98
N GLU A 127 2.68 17.28 -7.07
CA GLU A 127 1.22 17.46 -7.02
C GLU A 127 0.48 16.76 -8.18
N PRO A 128 0.97 16.71 -9.43
CA PRO A 128 0.31 15.95 -10.48
C PRO A 128 0.17 14.45 -10.18
N ALA A 129 1.18 13.82 -9.58
CA ALA A 129 1.12 12.41 -9.18
C ALA A 129 0.14 12.20 -8.01
N ILE A 130 0.17 13.08 -7.01
CA ILE A 130 -0.76 13.06 -5.88
C ILE A 130 -2.21 13.26 -6.36
N ALA A 131 -2.45 14.16 -7.30
CA ALA A 131 -3.78 14.39 -7.88
C ALA A 131 -4.31 13.14 -8.62
N ARG A 132 -3.46 12.44 -9.35
CA ARG A 132 -3.85 11.17 -10.00
C ARG A 132 -4.14 10.08 -8.98
N TYR A 133 -3.35 9.98 -7.92
CA TYR A 133 -3.61 9.05 -6.81
C TYR A 133 -4.96 9.33 -6.15
N ARG A 134 -5.26 10.60 -5.85
CA ARG A 134 -6.59 11.00 -5.32
C ARG A 134 -7.72 10.56 -6.24
N ALA A 135 -7.58 10.80 -7.54
CA ALA A 135 -8.60 10.41 -8.52
C ALA A 135 -8.80 8.88 -8.59
N ALA A 136 -7.72 8.10 -8.48
CA ALA A 136 -7.80 6.63 -8.42
C ALA A 136 -8.47 6.16 -7.13
N LEU A 137 -8.08 6.73 -5.98
CA LEU A 137 -8.68 6.47 -4.68
C LEU A 137 -10.18 6.81 -4.67
N ASP A 138 -10.57 8.01 -5.13
CA ASP A 138 -11.97 8.43 -5.19
C ASP A 138 -12.83 7.52 -6.05
N ARG A 139 -12.28 7.02 -7.15
CA ARG A 139 -12.96 6.11 -8.05
C ARG A 139 -13.17 4.72 -7.44
N ALA A 140 -12.16 4.17 -6.79
CA ALA A 140 -12.18 2.78 -6.32
C ALA A 140 -12.87 2.62 -4.96
N LEU A 141 -12.70 3.61 -4.06
CA LEU A 141 -13.15 3.50 -2.67
C LEU A 141 -14.69 3.52 -2.58
N ALA A 142 -15.23 2.58 -1.85
CA ALA A 142 -16.66 2.55 -1.50
C ALA A 142 -17.08 3.80 -0.70
N PRO A 143 -18.37 4.18 -0.67
CA PRO A 143 -18.82 5.36 0.06
C PRO A 143 -18.44 5.37 1.56
N THR A 144 -18.46 4.21 2.20
CA THR A 144 -18.06 4.02 3.61
C THR A 144 -16.63 3.52 3.79
N GLY A 145 -15.89 3.40 2.67
CA GLY A 145 -14.54 2.85 2.66
C GLY A 145 -13.55 3.66 3.51
N ARG A 146 -12.47 3.01 3.86
CA ARG A 146 -11.38 3.57 4.68
C ARG A 146 -10.06 3.49 3.95
N VAL A 147 -9.19 4.44 4.24
CA VAL A 147 -7.83 4.45 3.76
C VAL A 147 -6.90 4.17 4.93
N ILE A 148 -6.05 3.17 4.80
CA ILE A 148 -4.90 2.95 5.67
C ILE A 148 -3.69 3.45 4.90
N LEU A 149 -3.06 4.49 5.37
CA LEU A 149 -1.89 5.09 4.74
C LEU A 149 -0.70 5.06 5.70
N ALA A 150 0.38 4.42 5.28
CA ALA A 150 1.64 4.38 6.02
C ALA A 150 2.79 4.89 5.17
N THR A 151 3.42 5.96 5.60
CA THR A 151 4.56 6.60 4.93
C THR A 151 5.72 6.75 5.90
N PHE A 152 6.90 7.08 5.41
CA PHE A 152 7.93 7.56 6.32
C PHE A 152 7.45 8.81 7.06
N ALA A 153 7.71 8.83 8.37
CA ALA A 153 7.40 9.95 9.24
C ALA A 153 8.31 11.16 8.94
N PRO A 154 7.98 12.38 9.37
CA PRO A 154 8.79 13.58 9.13
C PRO A 154 10.27 13.47 9.55
N ASP A 155 10.54 12.64 10.56
CA ASP A 155 11.90 12.32 11.06
C ASP A 155 12.39 10.94 10.58
N GLY A 156 11.73 10.34 9.60
CA GLY A 156 12.13 9.12 8.92
C GLY A 156 13.14 9.36 7.78
N PRO A 157 13.51 8.31 7.05
CA PRO A 157 14.44 8.42 5.92
C PRO A 157 13.94 9.37 4.81
N GLU A 158 14.87 10.02 4.12
CA GLU A 158 14.58 10.89 2.97
C GLU A 158 14.54 10.14 1.64
N LYS A 159 14.98 8.88 1.64
CA LYS A 159 15.01 8.01 0.46
C LYS A 159 14.55 6.61 0.82
N CYS A 160 13.88 5.97 -0.14
CA CYS A 160 13.57 4.55 -0.13
C CYS A 160 13.98 3.95 -1.47
N SER A 161 14.63 2.78 -1.49
CA SER A 161 15.15 2.17 -2.73
C SER A 161 15.96 3.14 -3.61
N ASN A 162 16.77 4.02 -2.99
CA ASN A 162 17.53 5.10 -3.61
C ASN A 162 16.70 6.22 -4.28
N LEU A 163 15.38 6.15 -4.22
CA LEU A 163 14.48 7.19 -4.71
C LEU A 163 14.14 8.18 -3.60
N PRO A 164 13.98 9.49 -3.92
CA PRO A 164 13.49 10.47 -2.97
C PRO A 164 12.04 10.14 -2.57
N VAL A 165 11.67 10.48 -1.33
CA VAL A 165 10.31 10.27 -0.84
C VAL A 165 9.78 11.52 -0.13
N SER A 166 8.46 11.71 -0.20
CA SER A 166 7.72 12.64 0.64
C SER A 166 7.43 11.98 1.99
N ARG A 167 7.75 12.67 3.07
CA ARG A 167 7.50 12.22 4.45
C ARG A 167 6.25 12.88 4.98
N HIS A 168 5.38 12.11 5.61
CA HIS A 168 4.10 12.63 6.09
C HIS A 168 3.89 12.32 7.58
N ASP A 169 3.21 13.24 8.25
CA ASP A 169 2.43 13.01 9.46
C ASP A 169 0.94 12.97 9.12
N ALA A 170 0.09 12.79 10.12
CA ALA A 170 -1.36 12.73 9.93
C ALA A 170 -1.90 13.99 9.23
N ALA A 171 -1.47 15.18 9.65
CA ALA A 171 -1.97 16.43 9.10
C ALA A 171 -1.52 16.67 7.65
N SER A 172 -0.30 16.32 7.30
CA SER A 172 0.20 16.44 5.92
C SER A 172 -0.36 15.34 5.01
N ALA A 173 -0.63 14.13 5.52
CA ALA A 173 -1.33 13.08 4.80
C ALA A 173 -2.76 13.50 4.45
N GLU A 174 -3.50 14.07 5.42
CA GLU A 174 -4.85 14.60 5.21
C GLU A 174 -4.85 15.69 4.15
N ARG A 175 -3.96 16.68 4.26
CA ARG A 175 -3.82 17.73 3.25
C ARG A 175 -3.51 17.18 1.86
N ALA A 176 -2.63 16.19 1.78
CA ALA A 176 -2.24 15.56 0.51
C ALA A 176 -3.39 14.79 -0.13
N LEU A 177 -4.25 14.12 0.65
CA LEU A 177 -5.45 13.46 0.13
C LEU A 177 -6.60 14.43 -0.16
N GLY A 178 -6.53 15.67 0.35
CA GLY A 178 -7.47 16.73 0.05
C GLY A 178 -8.75 16.72 0.89
N PRO A 179 -9.67 17.70 0.67
CA PRO A 179 -10.80 17.97 1.56
C PRO A 179 -11.87 16.85 1.56
N GLY A 180 -11.79 15.90 0.64
CA GLY A 180 -12.67 14.72 0.61
C GLY A 180 -12.34 13.67 1.67
N PHE A 181 -11.24 13.83 2.40
CA PHE A 181 -10.77 12.87 3.41
C PHE A 181 -10.38 13.57 4.71
N ARG A 182 -10.62 12.89 5.83
CA ARG A 182 -10.18 13.32 7.15
C ARG A 182 -9.52 12.18 7.90
N VAL A 183 -8.47 12.47 8.65
CA VAL A 183 -7.84 11.49 9.54
C VAL A 183 -8.78 11.20 10.71
N VAL A 184 -9.04 9.93 10.95
CA VAL A 184 -9.85 9.45 12.09
C VAL A 184 -9.00 8.82 13.18
N GLU A 185 -7.83 8.27 12.82
CA GLU A 185 -6.85 7.72 13.75
C GLU A 185 -5.45 7.87 13.18
N SER A 186 -4.44 8.06 14.03
CA SER A 186 -3.04 8.07 13.60
C SER A 186 -2.11 7.61 14.72
N TRP A 187 -1.00 6.98 14.33
CA TRP A 187 0.05 6.53 15.26
C TRP A 187 1.40 6.45 14.53
N ARG A 188 2.46 6.13 15.28
CA ARG A 188 3.81 5.99 14.75
C ARG A 188 4.37 4.62 15.10
N THR A 189 5.19 4.07 14.19
CA THR A 189 5.91 2.81 14.41
C THR A 189 7.37 2.93 13.98
N ILE A 190 8.18 2.00 14.44
CA ILE A 190 9.56 1.81 13.97
C ILE A 190 9.61 0.45 13.25
N HIS A 191 9.85 0.49 11.95
CA HIS A 191 10.20 -0.69 11.17
C HIS A 191 11.70 -0.93 11.27
N ARG A 192 12.12 -2.18 11.52
CA ARG A 192 13.51 -2.60 11.46
C ARG A 192 13.77 -3.33 10.16
N THR A 193 14.69 -2.80 9.38
CA THR A 193 15.13 -3.46 8.14
C THR A 193 15.80 -4.80 8.45
N PRO A 194 15.92 -5.74 7.48
CA PRO A 194 16.62 -7.01 7.68
C PRO A 194 18.06 -6.89 8.18
N TRP A 195 18.69 -5.74 7.97
CA TRP A 195 20.05 -5.44 8.45
C TRP A 195 20.09 -4.53 9.70
N GLY A 196 18.95 -4.36 10.38
CA GLY A 196 18.85 -3.72 11.70
C GLY A 196 18.69 -2.21 11.71
N SER A 197 18.66 -1.53 10.56
CA SER A 197 18.40 -0.08 10.50
C SER A 197 16.94 0.23 10.85
N GLU A 198 16.71 1.36 11.51
CA GLU A 198 15.38 1.83 11.88
C GLU A 198 14.79 2.75 10.80
N GLN A 199 13.53 2.52 10.49
CA GLN A 199 12.72 3.37 9.62
C GLN A 199 11.46 3.77 10.38
N ARG A 200 11.30 5.08 10.62
CA ARG A 200 10.12 5.61 11.32
C ARG A 200 8.99 5.83 10.36
N PHE A 201 7.85 5.21 10.66
CA PHE A 201 6.62 5.32 9.90
C PHE A 201 5.58 6.14 10.67
N ALA A 202 4.81 6.93 9.93
CA ALA A 202 3.55 7.51 10.37
C ALA A 202 2.41 6.77 9.67
N TRP A 203 1.47 6.32 10.46
CA TRP A 203 0.26 5.64 10.03
C TRP A 203 -0.95 6.53 10.21
N SER A 204 -1.86 6.48 9.29
CA SER A 204 -3.13 7.20 9.36
C SER A 204 -4.24 6.32 8.82
N ILE A 205 -5.36 6.27 9.54
CA ILE A 205 -6.63 5.82 9.02
C ILE A 205 -7.42 7.05 8.62
N LEU A 206 -7.87 7.10 7.37
CA LEU A 206 -8.68 8.20 6.87
C LEU A 206 -10.04 7.67 6.43
N ALA A 207 -11.05 8.54 6.61
CA ALA A 207 -12.41 8.33 6.13
C ALA A 207 -12.78 9.44 5.16
N ARG A 208 -13.79 9.21 4.32
CA ARG A 208 -14.43 10.29 3.57
C ARG A 208 -15.01 11.33 4.55
N SER A 209 -14.90 12.61 4.19
CA SER A 209 -15.43 13.73 4.96
C SER A 209 -16.94 13.82 4.86
#